data_188be2a24b6d0c220c595711143c3b4d
#
_entry.id   188be2a24b6d0c220c595711143c3b4d
#
_cell.length_a   1.000
_cell.length_b   1.000
_cell.length_c   1.000
_cell.angle_alpha   90.00
_cell.angle_beta   90.00
_cell.angle_gamma   90.00
#
_symmetry.space_group_name_H-M   'P 1'
#
loop_
_entity.id
_entity.type
_entity.pdbx_description
1 polymer ?
#
loop_
_entity_poly.entity_id
_entity_poly.type
_entity_poly.pdbx_seq_one_letter_code
_entity_poly.pdbx_strand_id
1 'polypeptide(L)'
;MSVDSIYERLQSCLAAQRVAESGAAVEPTARWPFDRTISYIARTHFDEWNLTVEDIHETAIENLVKRSEEMAANVAQDEEGRISLVVLSQRDGYDASRLLLPTLHERLSEHLASPFIAAIPHRDILLCFRNDAETVQRLSPQVAEDYRRMPHQVTEQLMIVTPDGVAPYVG
;
A
#
# COMPACT_ATOMS: atom_id res chain seq x y z
N MET A 1 -10.96 -4.56 12.47
CA MET A 1 -11.13 -4.65 11.01
C MET A 1 -10.39 -5.91 10.57
N SER A 2 -10.99 -6.80 9.77
CA SER A 2 -10.30 -8.04 9.37
C SER A 2 -9.25 -7.74 8.31
N VAL A 3 -8.25 -8.63 8.18
CA VAL A 3 -7.20 -8.55 7.13
C VAL A 3 -7.85 -8.52 5.76
N ASP A 4 -8.90 -9.35 5.57
CA ASP A 4 -9.68 -9.41 4.34
C ASP A 4 -10.24 -8.03 3.96
N SER A 5 -10.75 -7.28 4.93
CA SER A 5 -11.26 -5.91 4.69
C SER A 5 -10.17 -4.92 4.26
N ILE A 6 -8.94 -5.08 4.77
CA ILE A 6 -7.80 -4.23 4.38
C ILE A 6 -7.34 -4.63 2.98
N TYR A 7 -7.23 -5.92 2.73
CA TYR A 7 -6.85 -6.47 1.44
C TYR A 7 -7.84 -6.07 0.34
N GLU A 8 -9.15 -6.16 0.60
CA GLU A 8 -10.19 -5.69 -0.31
C GLU A 8 -10.08 -4.19 -0.61
N ARG A 9 -9.78 -3.36 0.39
CA ARG A 9 -9.58 -1.92 0.19
C ARG A 9 -8.35 -1.61 -0.66
N LEU A 10 -7.24 -2.29 -0.41
CA LEU A 10 -6.02 -2.14 -1.19
C LEU A 10 -6.22 -2.64 -2.62
N GLN A 11 -6.88 -3.78 -2.81
CA GLN A 11 -7.23 -4.30 -4.14
C GLN A 11 -8.14 -3.34 -4.90
N SER A 12 -9.14 -2.74 -4.24
CA SER A 12 -10.02 -1.75 -4.86
C SER A 12 -9.23 -0.53 -5.37
N CYS A 13 -8.23 -0.05 -4.62
CA CYS A 13 -7.36 1.03 -5.06
C CYS A 13 -6.53 0.65 -6.30
N LEU A 14 -5.97 -0.58 -6.32
CA LEU A 14 -5.17 -1.08 -7.43
C LEU A 14 -6.01 -1.33 -8.69
N ALA A 15 -7.21 -1.86 -8.51
CA ALA A 15 -8.13 -2.12 -9.61
C ALA A 15 -8.62 -0.83 -10.29
N ALA A 16 -8.90 0.21 -9.48
CA ALA A 16 -9.30 1.52 -10.00
C ALA A 16 -8.24 2.15 -10.93
N GLN A 17 -6.97 1.87 -10.68
CA GLN A 17 -5.87 2.37 -11.50
C GLN A 17 -5.85 1.77 -12.91
N ARG A 18 -6.16 0.48 -13.06
CA ARG A 18 -6.15 -0.20 -14.37
C ARG A 18 -7.10 0.45 -15.38
N VAL A 19 -8.29 0.85 -14.93
CA VAL A 19 -9.28 1.51 -15.80
C VAL A 19 -8.77 2.84 -16.32
N ALA A 20 -8.03 3.59 -15.49
CA ALA A 20 -7.44 4.86 -15.88
C ALA A 20 -6.27 4.70 -16.87
N GLU A 21 -5.52 3.61 -16.79
CA GLU A 21 -4.29 3.38 -17.60
C GLU A 21 -4.53 2.58 -18.89
N SER A 22 -5.56 1.73 -18.95
CA SER A 22 -5.79 0.85 -20.10
C SER A 22 -6.24 1.57 -21.38
N GLY A 23 -6.56 2.87 -21.31
CA GLY A 23 -7.01 3.63 -22.47
C GLY A 23 -8.25 3.02 -23.17
N ALA A 24 -8.89 2.05 -22.56
CA ALA A 24 -10.17 1.54 -23.02
C ALA A 24 -11.14 2.71 -22.99
N ALA A 25 -11.44 3.24 -24.17
CA ALA A 25 -12.25 4.42 -24.35
C ALA A 25 -13.66 4.20 -23.82
N VAL A 26 -13.83 4.44 -22.54
CA VAL A 26 -15.08 4.97 -22.06
C VAL A 26 -15.02 6.44 -22.45
N GLU A 27 -15.74 6.82 -23.50
CA GLU A 27 -15.90 8.21 -23.88
C GLU A 27 -16.29 8.99 -22.62
N PRO A 28 -15.46 9.92 -22.10
CA PRO A 28 -15.83 10.69 -20.94
C PRO A 28 -16.85 11.73 -21.36
N THR A 29 -18.12 11.42 -21.20
CA THR A 29 -19.22 12.39 -21.41
C THR A 29 -19.28 13.49 -20.35
N ALA A 30 -18.37 13.50 -19.39
CA ALA A 30 -18.20 14.59 -18.44
C ALA A 30 -16.72 14.83 -18.13
N ARG A 31 -16.22 15.96 -18.58
CA ARG A 31 -14.89 16.46 -18.21
C ARG A 31 -14.96 17.00 -16.78
N TRP A 32 -14.56 16.17 -15.81
CA TRP A 32 -14.43 16.61 -14.43
C TRP A 32 -13.20 17.51 -14.27
N PRO A 33 -13.27 18.61 -13.50
CA PRO A 33 -12.18 19.58 -13.39
C PRO A 33 -11.00 19.13 -12.51
N PHE A 34 -10.93 17.86 -12.15
CA PHE A 34 -9.86 17.32 -11.33
C PHE A 34 -8.96 16.39 -12.15
N ASP A 35 -7.66 16.60 -12.09
CA ASP A 35 -6.61 15.89 -12.83
C ASP A 35 -6.53 14.36 -12.56
N ARG A 36 -7.38 13.81 -11.68
CA ARG A 36 -7.42 12.40 -11.34
C ARG A 36 -8.86 11.90 -11.35
N THR A 37 -9.18 11.09 -12.34
CA THR A 37 -10.44 10.33 -12.34
C THR A 37 -10.20 9.04 -11.57
N ILE A 38 -10.89 8.87 -10.44
CA ILE A 38 -10.95 7.59 -9.72
C ILE A 38 -12.19 6.88 -10.24
N SER A 39 -11.99 5.73 -10.89
CA SER A 39 -13.05 4.86 -11.35
C SER A 39 -13.01 3.55 -10.57
N TYR A 40 -14.16 3.10 -10.12
CA TYR A 40 -14.29 1.80 -9.47
C TYR A 40 -14.62 0.73 -10.51
N ILE A 41 -14.00 -0.44 -10.42
CA ILE A 41 -14.38 -1.58 -11.22
C ILE A 41 -15.63 -2.19 -10.59
N ALA A 42 -16.77 -2.09 -11.28
CA ALA A 42 -18.02 -2.70 -10.87
C ALA A 42 -18.08 -4.16 -11.37
N ARG A 43 -18.94 -4.96 -10.73
CA ARG A 43 -19.11 -6.38 -11.12
C ARG A 43 -19.50 -6.55 -12.59
N THR A 44 -20.28 -5.62 -13.14
CA THR A 44 -20.66 -5.59 -14.56
C THR A 44 -19.46 -5.52 -15.49
N HIS A 45 -18.37 -4.88 -15.10
CA HIS A 45 -17.16 -4.79 -15.91
C HIS A 45 -16.45 -6.14 -16.05
N PHE A 46 -16.57 -7.05 -15.08
CA PHE A 46 -16.01 -8.41 -15.19
C PHE A 46 -16.66 -9.19 -16.33
N ASP A 47 -17.99 -9.09 -16.41
CA ASP A 47 -18.77 -9.78 -17.45
C ASP A 47 -18.50 -9.16 -18.83
N GLU A 48 -18.46 -7.83 -18.93
CA GLU A 48 -18.20 -7.10 -20.17
C GLU A 48 -16.79 -7.34 -20.73
N TRP A 49 -15.80 -7.42 -19.84
CA TRP A 49 -14.39 -7.59 -20.22
C TRP A 49 -13.95 -9.05 -20.22
N ASN A 50 -14.82 -9.97 -19.84
CA ASN A 50 -14.53 -11.40 -19.69
C ASN A 50 -13.26 -11.64 -18.85
N LEU A 51 -13.16 -10.98 -17.70
CA LEU A 51 -12.03 -11.03 -16.77
C LEU A 51 -12.44 -11.66 -15.45
N THR A 52 -11.50 -12.34 -14.82
CA THR A 52 -11.60 -12.83 -13.44
C THR A 52 -11.06 -11.81 -12.45
N VAL A 53 -11.31 -12.02 -11.16
CA VAL A 53 -10.69 -11.22 -10.08
C VAL A 53 -9.18 -11.38 -10.10
N GLU A 54 -8.71 -12.59 -10.38
CA GLU A 54 -7.30 -12.94 -10.48
C GLU A 54 -6.61 -12.16 -11.60
N ASP A 55 -7.21 -12.08 -12.80
CA ASP A 55 -6.66 -11.30 -13.92
C ASP A 55 -6.49 -9.82 -13.56
N ILE A 56 -7.49 -9.26 -12.88
CA ILE A 56 -7.46 -7.86 -12.44
C ILE A 56 -6.40 -7.64 -11.36
N HIS A 57 -6.31 -8.58 -10.40
CA HIS A 57 -5.31 -8.50 -9.34
C HIS A 57 -3.90 -8.57 -9.92
N GLU A 58 -3.61 -9.54 -10.78
CA GLU A 58 -2.30 -9.70 -11.42
C GLU A 58 -1.88 -8.43 -12.17
N THR A 59 -2.79 -7.89 -13.00
CA THR A 59 -2.52 -6.64 -13.71
C THR A 59 -2.31 -5.44 -12.77
N ALA A 60 -3.06 -5.38 -11.68
CA ALA A 60 -2.91 -4.31 -10.70
C ALA A 60 -1.54 -4.38 -10.00
N ILE A 61 -1.07 -5.58 -9.66
CA ILE A 61 0.28 -5.78 -9.10
C ILE A 61 1.36 -5.43 -10.11
N GLU A 62 1.24 -5.84 -11.38
CA GLU A 62 2.19 -5.46 -12.43
C GLU A 62 2.30 -3.94 -12.59
N ASN A 63 1.17 -3.24 -12.60
CA ASN A 63 1.13 -1.79 -12.69
C ASN A 63 1.78 -1.13 -11.46
N LEU A 64 1.53 -1.68 -10.27
CA LEU A 64 2.14 -1.20 -9.04
C LEU A 64 3.67 -1.40 -9.05
N VAL A 65 4.16 -2.55 -9.54
CA VAL A 65 5.60 -2.82 -9.72
C VAL A 65 6.22 -1.77 -10.62
N LYS A 66 5.68 -1.56 -11.82
CA LYS A 66 6.17 -0.56 -12.79
C LYS A 66 6.21 0.85 -12.18
N ARG A 67 5.15 1.24 -11.45
CA ARG A 67 5.07 2.55 -10.81
C ARG A 67 6.02 2.71 -9.62
N SER A 68 6.53 1.62 -9.10
CA SER A 68 7.42 1.59 -7.94
C SER A 68 8.90 1.40 -8.27
N GLU A 69 9.27 1.36 -9.57
CA GLU A 69 10.66 1.16 -10.00
C GLU A 69 11.58 2.29 -9.54
N GLU A 70 11.13 3.53 -9.64
CA GLU A 70 11.91 4.74 -9.32
C GLU A 70 11.48 5.40 -7.98
N MET A 71 10.86 4.62 -7.08
CA MET A 71 10.41 5.21 -5.82
C MET A 71 11.57 5.57 -4.90
N ALA A 72 11.48 6.75 -4.29
CA ALA A 72 12.38 7.19 -3.24
C ALA A 72 11.85 6.76 -1.87
N ALA A 73 12.75 6.38 -0.96
CA ALA A 73 12.43 6.11 0.42
C ALA A 73 13.18 7.10 1.33
N ASN A 74 12.48 7.61 2.34
CA ASN A 74 13.12 8.32 3.44
C ASN A 74 13.44 7.31 4.54
N VAL A 75 14.63 7.41 5.12
CA VAL A 75 15.07 6.49 6.17
C VAL A 75 15.41 7.24 7.45
N ALA A 76 15.10 6.65 8.60
CA ALA A 76 15.62 7.08 9.88
C ALA A 76 16.53 5.99 10.45
N GLN A 77 17.60 6.41 11.13
CA GLN A 77 18.58 5.54 11.76
C GLN A 77 18.46 5.62 13.28
N ASP A 78 18.86 4.55 13.95
CA ASP A 78 19.05 4.49 15.39
C ASP A 78 20.40 5.13 15.80
N GLU A 79 20.70 5.12 17.10
CA GLU A 79 21.96 5.69 17.64
C GLU A 79 23.21 4.96 17.15
N GLU A 80 23.07 3.70 16.74
CA GLU A 80 24.14 2.89 16.15
C GLU A 80 24.26 3.04 14.63
N GLY A 81 23.46 3.92 14.01
CA GLY A 81 23.48 4.19 12.58
C GLY A 81 22.77 3.12 11.72
N ARG A 82 22.02 2.19 12.33
CA ARG A 82 21.24 1.17 11.62
C ARG A 82 19.89 1.74 11.23
N ILE A 83 19.39 1.40 10.05
CA ILE A 83 18.06 1.82 9.62
C ILE A 83 17.02 1.20 10.56
N SER A 84 16.24 2.05 11.23
CA SER A 84 15.16 1.68 12.14
C SER A 84 13.77 1.87 11.53
N LEU A 85 13.64 2.82 10.58
CA LEU A 85 12.39 3.16 9.92
C LEU A 85 12.65 3.50 8.44
N VAL A 86 11.80 2.99 7.56
CA VAL A 86 11.69 3.36 6.14
C VAL A 86 10.30 3.93 5.90
N VAL A 87 10.25 5.09 5.26
CA VAL A 87 9.00 5.80 4.94
C VAL A 87 8.88 5.92 3.43
N LEU A 88 7.83 5.35 2.87
CA LEU A 88 7.42 5.55 1.48
C LEU A 88 6.24 6.53 1.47
N SER A 89 6.43 7.69 0.85
CA SER A 89 5.43 8.76 0.77
C SER A 89 5.63 9.56 -0.52
N GLN A 90 5.36 8.92 -1.65
CA GLN A 90 5.40 9.52 -2.97
C GLN A 90 4.20 10.46 -3.20
N ARG A 91 3.14 10.29 -2.40
CA ARG A 91 1.87 11.02 -2.50
C ARG A 91 1.20 10.86 -3.87
N ASP A 92 1.42 9.73 -4.50
CA ASP A 92 0.83 9.37 -5.79
C ASP A 92 -0.49 8.59 -5.65
N GLY A 93 -0.93 8.35 -4.41
CA GLY A 93 -2.15 7.61 -4.08
C GLY A 93 -1.94 6.09 -3.94
N TYR A 94 -0.70 5.60 -4.07
CA TYR A 94 -0.38 4.15 -4.05
C TYR A 94 0.58 3.76 -2.92
N ASP A 95 0.96 4.68 -2.05
CA ASP A 95 1.96 4.39 -1.03
C ASP A 95 1.53 3.22 -0.13
N ALA A 96 0.30 3.24 0.39
CA ALA A 96 -0.24 2.12 1.17
C ALA A 96 -0.32 0.80 0.37
N SER A 97 -0.63 0.89 -0.93
CA SER A 97 -0.74 -0.29 -1.80
C SER A 97 0.59 -0.98 -2.04
N ARG A 98 1.71 -0.27 -1.89
CA ARG A 98 3.07 -0.83 -1.99
C ARG A 98 3.36 -1.92 -0.96
N LEU A 99 2.55 -2.03 0.08
CA LEU A 99 2.57 -3.17 1.00
C LEU A 99 2.33 -4.51 0.27
N LEU A 100 1.66 -4.49 -0.88
CA LEU A 100 1.37 -5.67 -1.69
C LEU A 100 2.47 -6.01 -2.71
N LEU A 101 3.55 -5.22 -2.78
CA LEU A 101 4.66 -5.50 -3.69
C LEU A 101 5.33 -6.82 -3.33
N PRO A 102 5.43 -7.79 -4.25
CA PRO A 102 6.07 -9.07 -3.99
C PRO A 102 7.52 -8.94 -3.52
N THR A 103 8.20 -7.89 -3.98
CA THR A 103 9.61 -7.61 -3.67
C THR A 103 9.82 -6.79 -2.41
N LEU A 104 8.76 -6.34 -1.73
CA LEU A 104 8.89 -5.44 -0.58
C LEU A 104 9.72 -6.07 0.55
N HIS A 105 9.41 -7.32 0.90
CA HIS A 105 10.14 -8.03 1.94
C HIS A 105 11.62 -8.18 1.59
N GLU A 106 11.94 -8.64 0.38
CA GLU A 106 13.31 -8.85 -0.07
C GLU A 106 14.13 -7.54 0.00
N ARG A 107 13.55 -6.45 -0.53
CA ARG A 107 14.22 -5.13 -0.58
C ARG A 107 14.48 -4.51 0.80
N LEU A 108 13.60 -4.75 1.77
CA LEU A 108 13.68 -4.10 3.09
C LEU A 108 14.28 -4.98 4.18
N SER A 109 14.28 -6.30 4.02
CA SER A 109 14.80 -7.25 5.03
C SER A 109 16.29 -7.07 5.31
N GLU A 110 17.07 -6.64 4.32
CA GLU A 110 18.50 -6.34 4.51
C GLU A 110 18.75 -5.16 5.45
N HIS A 111 17.78 -4.24 5.53
CA HIS A 111 17.90 -3.01 6.30
C HIS A 111 17.17 -3.05 7.64
N LEU A 112 15.98 -3.65 7.67
CA LEU A 112 15.11 -3.68 8.84
C LEU A 112 15.20 -4.98 9.63
N ALA A 113 15.94 -5.98 9.12
CA ALA A 113 15.89 -7.39 9.51
C ALA A 113 14.51 -8.02 9.16
N SER A 114 14.39 -9.34 9.36
CA SER A 114 13.16 -10.08 9.10
C SER A 114 12.78 -10.90 10.33
N PRO A 115 11.52 -10.91 10.75
CA PRO A 115 10.40 -10.13 10.21
C PRO A 115 10.46 -8.65 10.63
N PHE A 116 9.85 -7.76 9.84
CA PHE A 116 9.69 -6.36 10.19
C PHE A 116 8.21 -5.95 10.25
N ILE A 117 7.93 -4.77 10.79
CA ILE A 117 6.57 -4.24 10.93
C ILE A 117 6.28 -3.25 9.81
N ALA A 118 5.07 -3.31 9.27
CA ALA A 118 4.53 -2.32 8.34
C ALA A 118 3.28 -1.64 8.92
N ALA A 119 3.09 -0.37 8.57
CA ALA A 119 1.90 0.40 8.92
C ALA A 119 1.43 1.25 7.74
N ILE A 120 0.12 1.27 7.53
CA ILE A 120 -0.57 2.01 6.46
C ILE A 120 -1.73 2.82 7.05
N PRO A 121 -1.46 3.86 7.87
CA PRO A 121 -2.51 4.62 8.51
C PRO A 121 -3.44 5.31 7.50
N HIS A 122 -2.92 5.77 6.38
CA HIS A 122 -3.68 6.36 5.29
C HIS A 122 -3.06 6.03 3.93
N ARG A 123 -3.78 6.32 2.84
CA ARG A 123 -3.44 5.94 1.46
C ARG A 123 -2.05 6.39 1.01
N ASP A 124 -1.62 7.58 1.45
CA ASP A 124 -0.46 8.27 0.91
C ASP A 124 0.81 8.06 1.78
N ILE A 125 0.86 6.96 2.55
CA ILE A 125 2.03 6.56 3.32
C ILE A 125 2.10 5.05 3.55
N LEU A 126 3.31 4.50 3.46
CA LEU A 126 3.69 3.19 3.98
C LEU A 126 4.92 3.36 4.87
N LEU A 127 4.79 2.96 6.12
CA LEU A 127 5.86 2.92 7.11
C LEU A 127 6.31 1.47 7.26
N CYS A 128 7.62 1.23 7.17
CA CYS A 128 8.23 -0.07 7.48
C CYS A 128 9.31 0.14 8.53
N PHE A 129 9.27 -0.61 9.63
CA PHE A 129 10.20 -0.43 10.74
C PHE A 129 10.56 -1.75 11.42
N ARG A 130 11.63 -1.73 12.20
CA ARG A 130 12.14 -2.90 12.89
C ARG A 130 11.12 -3.47 13.87
N ASN A 131 11.08 -4.80 13.93
CA ASN A 131 10.24 -5.52 14.88
C ASN A 131 10.98 -5.68 16.22
N ASP A 132 11.26 -4.58 16.87
CA ASP A 132 11.77 -4.52 18.25
C ASP A 132 10.82 -3.71 19.14
N ALA A 133 10.79 -4.07 20.41
CA ALA A 133 9.82 -3.52 21.36
C ALA A 133 9.90 -1.98 21.49
N GLU A 134 11.10 -1.41 21.44
CA GLU A 134 11.31 0.03 21.57
C GLU A 134 10.75 0.78 20.37
N THR A 135 11.09 0.34 19.16
CA THR A 135 10.61 0.93 17.90
C THR A 135 9.10 0.82 17.78
N VAL A 136 8.53 -0.37 18.06
CA VAL A 136 7.08 -0.60 18.03
C VAL A 136 6.37 0.30 19.04
N GLN A 137 6.83 0.36 20.29
CA GLN A 137 6.22 1.18 21.33
C GLN A 137 6.27 2.68 21.01
N ARG A 138 7.33 3.13 20.38
CA ARG A 138 7.51 4.53 19.97
C ARG A 138 6.62 4.91 18.79
N LEU A 139 6.48 4.05 17.78
CA LEU A 139 5.80 4.37 16.52
C LEU A 139 4.30 4.07 16.54
N SER A 140 3.84 3.09 17.31
CA SER A 140 2.41 2.72 17.35
C SER A 140 1.47 3.89 17.68
N PRO A 141 1.76 4.77 18.65
CA PRO A 141 0.90 5.92 18.95
C PRO A 141 0.85 6.92 17.78
N GLN A 142 1.96 7.10 17.05
CA GLN A 142 2.02 7.99 15.87
C GLN A 142 1.19 7.45 14.73
N VAL A 143 1.26 6.14 14.45
CA VAL A 143 0.43 5.47 13.46
C VAL A 143 -1.06 5.64 13.76
N ALA A 144 -1.46 5.47 15.02
CA ALA A 144 -2.84 5.67 15.45
C ALA A 144 -3.29 7.14 15.37
N GLU A 145 -2.40 8.09 15.60
CA GLU A 145 -2.67 9.52 15.44
C GLU A 145 -2.83 9.90 13.98
N ASP A 146 -1.92 9.45 13.10
CA ASP A 146 -1.99 9.67 11.65
C ASP A 146 -3.26 9.06 11.07
N TYR A 147 -3.64 7.84 11.47
CA TYR A 147 -4.90 7.22 11.08
C TYR A 147 -6.11 8.11 11.40
N ARG A 148 -6.13 8.74 12.58
CA ARG A 148 -7.26 9.58 13.02
C ARG A 148 -7.31 10.95 12.36
N ARG A 149 -6.15 11.53 12.01
CA ARG A 149 -6.03 12.91 11.52
C ARG A 149 -6.02 13.04 10.00
N MET A 150 -5.48 12.03 9.31
CA MET A 150 -5.27 12.14 7.87
C MET A 150 -6.49 11.70 7.08
N PRO A 151 -6.75 12.30 5.91
CA PRO A 151 -7.77 11.82 4.98
C PRO A 151 -7.35 10.46 4.38
N HIS A 152 -8.34 9.77 3.78
CA HIS A 152 -8.13 8.47 3.12
C HIS A 152 -7.53 7.41 4.06
N GLN A 153 -8.12 7.30 5.24
CA GLN A 153 -7.76 6.33 6.26
C GLN A 153 -7.84 4.90 5.73
N VAL A 154 -6.83 4.07 6.06
CA VAL A 154 -6.80 2.65 5.73
C VAL A 154 -6.94 1.82 7.00
N THR A 155 -5.92 1.80 7.87
CA THR A 155 -5.98 1.10 9.16
C THR A 155 -4.93 1.61 10.14
N GLU A 156 -5.24 1.55 11.43
CA GLU A 156 -4.27 1.73 12.52
C GLU A 156 -3.61 0.41 12.95
N GLN A 157 -4.11 -0.73 12.43
CA GLN A 157 -3.54 -2.04 12.70
C GLN A 157 -2.13 -2.15 12.11
N LEU A 158 -1.17 -2.49 12.96
CA LEU A 158 0.17 -2.86 12.50
C LEU A 158 0.16 -4.22 11.82
N MET A 159 1.02 -4.38 10.83
CA MET A 159 1.20 -5.62 10.08
C MET A 159 2.61 -6.16 10.31
N ILE A 160 2.75 -7.47 10.36
CA ILE A 160 4.05 -8.14 10.29
C ILE A 160 4.30 -8.59 8.86
N VAL A 161 5.50 -8.31 8.36
CA VAL A 161 5.94 -8.68 7.02
C VAL A 161 7.02 -9.76 7.14
N THR A 162 6.76 -10.87 6.48
CA THR A 162 7.62 -12.07 6.46
C THR A 162 7.88 -12.48 5.02
N PRO A 163 8.80 -13.45 4.75
CA PRO A 163 8.95 -14.04 3.42
C PRO A 163 7.66 -14.66 2.87
N ASP A 164 6.77 -15.13 3.75
CA ASP A 164 5.52 -15.81 3.37
C ASP A 164 4.37 -14.82 3.12
N GLY A 165 4.58 -13.53 3.39
CA GLY A 165 3.58 -12.49 3.16
C GLY A 165 3.35 -11.56 4.35
N VAL A 166 2.17 -10.94 4.37
CA VAL A 166 1.75 -9.91 5.32
C VAL A 166 0.60 -10.41 6.19
N ALA A 167 0.72 -10.27 7.50
CA ALA A 167 -0.29 -10.64 8.48
C ALA A 167 -0.49 -9.54 9.54
N PRO A 168 -1.60 -9.51 10.29
CA PRO A 168 -1.72 -8.61 11.42
C PRO A 168 -0.63 -8.86 12.46
N TYR A 169 -0.04 -7.80 12.95
CA TYR A 169 0.87 -7.88 14.08
C TYR A 169 0.05 -8.06 15.37
N VAL A 170 0.39 -9.11 16.12
CA VAL A 170 -0.16 -9.39 17.46
C VAL A 170 1.03 -9.25 18.40
N GLY A 171 1.10 -8.11 19.06
CA GLY A 171 2.12 -7.78 20.07
C GLY A 171 1.76 -8.26 21.46
#